data_3b95756abd26c847f300c97ff43d0bc3
#
_entry.id   3b95756abd26c847f300c97ff43d0bc3
#
_cell.length_a   1.000
_cell.length_b   1.000
_cell.length_c   1.000
_cell.angle_alpha   90.00
_cell.angle_beta   90.00
_cell.angle_gamma   90.00
#
_symmetry.space_group_name_H-M   'P 1'
#
loop_
_entity.id
_entity.type
_entity.pdbx_description
1 polymer ?
#
loop_
_entity_poly.entity_id
_entity_poly.type
_entity_poly.pdbx_seq_one_letter_code
_entity_poly.pdbx_strand_id
1 'polypeptide(L)'
;QKLQHLKTKDPLGKKPIYYRGNRQDLPFYDIDLNLLRFNPLNDRIHTDIKEYEQTTGMDFNLLPITKMNTIISEMIWSKHESKNKKTLEDIKRKNQLEVGVVTKDGLIVDGNRRFMLLLKINEESSENRPFRAIILDETYDDDPTSKFNIKLLEMDIQDGEDTKEDYSAIDKYIRVINFVD
;
A
#
# COMPACT_ATOMS: atom_id res chain seq x y z
N GLN A 1 -17.20 -3.21 -0.57
CA GLN A 1 -18.43 -2.39 -0.37
C GLN A 1 -18.18 -1.15 0.51
N LYS A 2 -17.44 -1.25 1.65
CA LYS A 2 -17.24 -0.11 2.57
C LYS A 2 -16.46 1.06 1.96
N LEU A 3 -15.44 0.81 1.13
CA LEU A 3 -14.68 1.88 0.49
C LEU A 3 -15.43 2.53 -0.66
N GLN A 4 -16.31 1.82 -1.36
CA GLN A 4 -17.13 2.39 -2.42
C GLN A 4 -18.07 3.48 -1.90
N HIS A 5 -18.54 3.37 -0.65
CA HIS A 5 -19.33 4.42 -0.03
C HIS A 5 -18.52 5.74 0.14
N LEU A 6 -17.20 5.68 0.35
CA LEU A 6 -16.39 6.89 0.42
C LEU A 6 -16.35 7.65 -0.91
N LYS A 7 -16.44 6.95 -2.04
CA LYS A 7 -16.46 7.57 -3.38
C LYS A 7 -17.75 8.37 -3.68
N THR A 8 -18.79 8.21 -2.87
CA THR A 8 -20.01 9.03 -2.96
C THR A 8 -19.89 10.36 -2.22
N LYS A 9 -18.84 10.56 -1.43
CA LYS A 9 -18.53 11.80 -0.74
C LYS A 9 -17.69 12.72 -1.62
N ASP A 10 -17.65 14.01 -1.26
CA ASP A 10 -16.73 14.95 -1.89
C ASP A 10 -15.29 14.55 -1.62
N PRO A 11 -14.43 14.45 -2.66
CA PRO A 11 -13.03 14.12 -2.49
C PRO A 11 -12.28 15.29 -1.83
N LEU A 12 -11.22 14.97 -1.11
CA LEU A 12 -10.32 15.97 -0.53
C LEU A 12 -9.48 16.71 -1.59
N GLY A 13 -9.33 16.09 -2.76
CA GLY A 13 -8.58 16.62 -3.89
C GLY A 13 -8.37 15.55 -4.94
N LYS A 14 -7.50 15.85 -5.91
CA LYS A 14 -7.08 14.90 -6.96
C LYS A 14 -5.56 14.82 -7.00
N LYS A 15 -5.03 13.63 -7.29
CA LYS A 15 -3.60 13.38 -7.52
C LYS A 15 -3.41 12.79 -8.91
N PRO A 16 -2.47 13.34 -9.72
CA PRO A 16 -2.11 12.73 -10.98
C PRO A 16 -1.34 11.43 -10.75
N ILE A 17 -1.78 10.36 -11.39
CA ILE A 17 -1.07 9.07 -11.45
C ILE A 17 -1.11 8.54 -12.88
N TYR A 18 -0.12 7.69 -13.22
CA TYR A 18 -0.13 6.94 -14.47
C TYR A 18 -0.77 5.58 -14.22
N TYR A 19 -1.97 5.35 -14.75
CA TYR A 19 -2.73 4.15 -14.46
C TYR A 19 -3.49 3.67 -15.70
N ARG A 20 -3.50 2.37 -15.98
CA ARG A 20 -4.09 1.78 -17.18
C ARG A 20 -3.57 2.41 -18.47
N GLY A 21 -2.26 2.66 -18.55
CA GLY A 21 -1.60 3.21 -19.71
C GLY A 21 -1.83 4.72 -19.95
N ASN A 22 -2.51 5.42 -19.05
CA ASN A 22 -2.80 6.85 -19.19
C ASN A 22 -2.56 7.64 -17.91
N ARG A 23 -2.16 8.91 -18.06
CA ARG A 23 -2.14 9.85 -16.93
C ARG A 23 -3.58 10.24 -16.58
N GLN A 24 -3.93 10.07 -15.31
CA GLN A 24 -5.26 10.35 -14.78
C GLN A 24 -5.16 11.18 -13.49
N ASP A 25 -6.05 12.14 -13.32
CA ASP A 25 -6.20 12.90 -12.07
C ASP A 25 -7.28 12.23 -11.22
N LEU A 26 -6.87 11.32 -10.33
CA LEU A 26 -7.77 10.52 -9.52
C LEU A 26 -8.07 11.18 -8.17
N PRO A 27 -9.34 11.12 -7.71
CA PRO A 27 -9.75 11.64 -6.43
C PRO A 27 -9.16 10.83 -5.27
N PHE A 28 -8.87 11.50 -4.15
CA PHE A 28 -8.41 10.85 -2.93
C PHE A 28 -9.27 11.23 -1.72
N TYR A 29 -9.27 10.33 -0.73
CA TYR A 29 -10.14 10.36 0.44
C TYR A 29 -9.35 10.01 1.71
N ASP A 30 -9.85 10.45 2.86
CA ASP A 30 -9.40 9.95 4.16
C ASP A 30 -10.16 8.65 4.49
N ILE A 31 -9.41 7.59 4.78
CA ILE A 31 -9.91 6.23 4.97
C ILE A 31 -9.58 5.76 6.38
N ASP A 32 -10.55 5.18 7.08
CA ASP A 32 -10.34 4.56 8.39
C ASP A 32 -9.36 3.39 8.26
N LEU A 33 -8.34 3.35 9.13
CA LEU A 33 -7.29 2.32 9.10
C LEU A 33 -7.85 0.90 9.25
N ASN A 34 -8.96 0.74 9.95
CA ASN A 34 -9.62 -0.56 10.14
C ASN A 34 -10.22 -1.15 8.85
N LEU A 35 -10.34 -0.35 7.79
CA LEU A 35 -10.81 -0.80 6.48
C LEU A 35 -9.68 -1.23 5.56
N LEU A 36 -8.44 -1.12 6.02
CA LEU A 36 -7.24 -1.32 5.22
C LEU A 36 -6.42 -2.53 5.67
N ARG A 37 -5.69 -3.08 4.73
CA ARG A 37 -4.74 -4.16 4.97
C ARG A 37 -3.48 -3.98 4.13
N PHE A 38 -2.35 -4.43 4.69
CA PHE A 38 -1.10 -4.50 3.93
C PHE A 38 -1.22 -5.44 2.73
N ASN A 39 -0.42 -5.17 1.71
CA ASN A 39 -0.29 -6.05 0.56
C ASN A 39 0.82 -7.09 0.81
N PRO A 40 0.49 -8.36 1.08
CA PRO A 40 1.49 -9.40 1.30
C PRO A 40 2.28 -9.75 0.04
N LEU A 41 1.77 -9.38 -1.14
CA LEU A 41 2.40 -9.59 -2.44
C LEU A 41 3.34 -8.44 -2.84
N ASN A 42 3.48 -7.40 -1.99
CA ASN A 42 4.46 -6.34 -2.21
C ASN A 42 5.88 -6.90 -2.10
N ASP A 43 6.71 -6.70 -3.12
CA ASP A 43 8.06 -7.28 -3.22
C ASP A 43 8.94 -6.97 -2.02
N ARG A 44 8.76 -5.78 -1.40
CA ARG A 44 9.51 -5.35 -0.21
C ARG A 44 9.14 -6.12 1.07
N ILE A 45 7.98 -6.75 1.10
CA ILE A 45 7.42 -7.45 2.26
C ILE A 45 7.41 -8.97 2.03
N HIS A 46 7.23 -9.40 0.78
CA HIS A 46 7.02 -10.80 0.41
C HIS A 46 8.14 -11.74 0.90
N THR A 47 9.39 -11.31 0.80
CA THR A 47 10.55 -12.09 1.29
C THR A 47 10.48 -12.30 2.80
N ASP A 48 10.11 -11.27 3.56
CA ASP A 48 10.00 -11.35 5.02
C ASP A 48 8.86 -12.26 5.45
N ILE A 49 7.74 -12.24 4.72
CA ILE A 49 6.62 -13.16 4.96
C ILE A 49 7.05 -14.61 4.72
N LYS A 50 7.76 -14.90 3.64
CA LYS A 50 8.29 -16.25 3.39
C LYS A 50 9.24 -16.74 4.50
N GLU A 51 10.12 -15.87 4.96
CA GLU A 51 11.03 -16.18 6.07
C GLU A 51 10.25 -16.44 7.38
N TYR A 52 9.22 -15.64 7.63
CA TYR A 52 8.32 -15.84 8.76
C TYR A 52 7.60 -17.19 8.69
N GLU A 53 7.04 -17.56 7.54
CA GLU A 53 6.38 -18.85 7.33
C GLU A 53 7.33 -20.03 7.53
N GLN A 54 8.56 -19.95 6.99
CA GLN A 54 9.58 -20.98 7.17
C GLN A 54 10.01 -21.14 8.64
N THR A 55 10.12 -20.03 9.37
CA THR A 55 10.57 -20.04 10.76
C THR A 55 9.49 -20.51 11.72
N THR A 56 8.23 -20.12 11.46
CA THR A 56 7.12 -20.42 12.39
C THR A 56 6.31 -21.65 12.00
N GLY A 57 6.43 -22.11 10.76
CA GLY A 57 5.59 -23.17 10.19
C GLY A 57 4.14 -22.77 9.98
N MET A 58 3.82 -21.48 10.06
CA MET A 58 2.47 -20.94 9.89
C MET A 58 2.24 -20.48 8.46
N ASP A 59 1.10 -20.85 7.86
CA ASP A 59 0.64 -20.24 6.61
C ASP A 59 0.09 -18.85 6.91
N PHE A 60 0.75 -17.83 6.38
CA PHE A 60 0.41 -16.44 6.59
C PHE A 60 -1.01 -16.11 6.10
N ASN A 61 -1.45 -16.73 5.00
CA ASN A 61 -2.77 -16.50 4.40
C ASN A 61 -3.93 -17.01 5.27
N LEU A 62 -3.67 -17.89 6.23
CA LEU A 62 -4.68 -18.38 7.18
C LEU A 62 -4.87 -17.49 8.41
N LEU A 63 -4.04 -16.46 8.56
CA LEU A 63 -4.12 -15.56 9.71
C LEU A 63 -5.27 -14.54 9.55
N PRO A 64 -5.91 -14.12 10.65
CA PRO A 64 -6.82 -12.97 10.63
C PRO A 64 -6.12 -11.71 10.14
N ILE A 65 -6.82 -10.85 9.37
CA ILE A 65 -6.27 -9.62 8.79
C ILE A 65 -5.60 -8.73 9.85
N THR A 66 -6.18 -8.62 11.04
CA THR A 66 -5.60 -7.85 12.15
C THR A 66 -4.23 -8.38 12.55
N LYS A 67 -4.08 -9.71 12.65
CA LYS A 67 -2.80 -10.34 12.98
C LYS A 67 -1.79 -10.20 11.85
N MET A 68 -2.23 -10.34 10.58
CA MET A 68 -1.38 -10.07 9.41
C MET A 68 -0.86 -8.63 9.44
N ASN A 69 -1.72 -7.65 9.68
CA ASN A 69 -1.33 -6.25 9.77
C ASN A 69 -0.32 -6.00 10.90
N THR A 70 -0.49 -6.61 12.07
CA THR A 70 0.47 -6.50 13.19
C THR A 70 1.84 -7.03 12.78
N ILE A 71 1.90 -8.25 12.24
CA ILE A 71 3.17 -8.89 11.85
C ILE A 71 3.89 -8.06 10.77
N ILE A 72 3.19 -7.65 9.71
CA ILE A 72 3.79 -6.83 8.65
C ILE A 72 4.24 -5.47 9.20
N SER A 73 3.47 -4.87 10.10
CA SER A 73 3.83 -3.61 10.76
C SER A 73 5.18 -3.72 11.49
N GLU A 74 5.40 -4.80 12.21
CA GLU A 74 6.66 -5.09 12.91
C GLU A 74 7.82 -5.33 11.95
N MET A 75 7.59 -6.06 10.85
CA MET A 75 8.59 -6.28 9.80
C MET A 75 9.05 -4.95 9.17
N ILE A 76 8.10 -4.09 8.78
CA ILE A 76 8.42 -2.78 8.18
C ILE A 76 9.13 -1.88 9.19
N TRP A 77 8.72 -1.92 10.46
CA TRP A 77 9.32 -1.11 11.51
C TRP A 77 10.78 -1.48 11.74
N SER A 78 11.06 -2.76 11.95
CA SER A 78 12.40 -3.26 12.31
C SER A 78 13.43 -3.07 11.21
N LYS A 79 13.05 -3.14 9.94
CA LYS A 79 13.96 -2.95 8.79
C LYS A 79 14.67 -1.59 8.77
N HIS A 80 13.99 -0.53 9.19
CA HIS A 80 14.50 0.84 9.09
C HIS A 80 14.11 1.70 10.30
N GLU A 81 14.32 1.22 11.49
CA GLU A 81 13.80 1.81 12.73
C GLU A 81 14.14 3.30 12.87
N SER A 82 15.40 3.70 12.68
CA SER A 82 15.82 5.10 12.81
C SER A 82 15.15 6.03 11.79
N LYS A 83 15.02 5.56 10.55
CA LYS A 83 14.32 6.27 9.48
C LYS A 83 12.81 6.31 9.72
N ASN A 84 12.25 5.22 10.28
CA ASN A 84 10.85 5.15 10.66
C ASN A 84 10.50 6.11 11.79
N LYS A 85 11.33 6.20 12.85
CA LYS A 85 11.17 7.16 13.94
C LYS A 85 11.14 8.61 13.43
N LYS A 86 12.06 8.98 12.54
CA LYS A 86 12.10 10.32 11.96
C LYS A 86 10.82 10.63 11.17
N THR A 87 10.36 9.69 10.33
CA THR A 87 9.13 9.87 9.54
C THR A 87 7.88 9.89 10.43
N LEU A 88 7.87 9.10 11.53
CA LEU A 88 6.80 9.10 12.52
C LEU A 88 6.61 10.51 13.12
N GLU A 89 7.69 11.14 13.56
CA GLU A 89 7.64 12.50 14.14
C GLU A 89 7.20 13.54 13.09
N ASP A 90 7.61 13.39 11.83
CA ASP A 90 7.12 14.26 10.75
C ASP A 90 5.62 14.09 10.51
N ILE A 91 5.09 12.86 10.51
CA ILE A 91 3.64 12.60 10.36
C ILE A 91 2.87 13.10 11.58
N LYS A 92 3.40 12.94 12.80
CA LYS A 92 2.77 13.51 14.02
C LYS A 92 2.61 15.01 13.91
N ARG A 93 3.60 15.71 13.38
CA ARG A 93 3.64 17.18 13.27
C ARG A 93 2.85 17.74 12.10
N LYS A 94 2.94 17.10 10.91
CA LYS A 94 2.44 17.65 9.64
C LYS A 94 1.23 16.90 9.06
N ASN A 95 0.80 15.79 9.70
CA ASN A 95 -0.10 14.81 9.14
C ASN A 95 0.48 14.12 7.89
N GLN A 96 -0.30 13.26 7.26
CA GLN A 96 0.08 12.59 6.02
C GLN A 96 0.04 13.59 4.85
N LEU A 97 1.20 13.89 4.26
CA LEU A 97 1.32 14.76 3.10
C LEU A 97 1.17 13.99 1.78
N GLU A 98 1.85 12.85 1.67
CA GLU A 98 1.82 12.04 0.47
C GLU A 98 0.59 11.12 0.43
N VAL A 99 -0.16 11.23 -0.66
CA VAL A 99 -1.36 10.42 -0.91
C VAL A 99 -0.96 9.02 -1.34
N GLY A 100 -1.46 8.00 -0.64
CA GLY A 100 -1.28 6.60 -1.00
C GLY A 100 -2.25 6.11 -2.07
N VAL A 101 -2.19 4.81 -2.36
CA VAL A 101 -3.11 4.14 -3.29
C VAL A 101 -3.59 2.84 -2.67
N VAL A 102 -4.90 2.60 -2.74
CA VAL A 102 -5.53 1.37 -2.25
C VAL A 102 -6.49 0.79 -3.29
N THR A 103 -6.70 -0.50 -3.27
CA THR A 103 -7.74 -1.17 -4.06
C THR A 103 -9.13 -0.94 -3.46
N LYS A 104 -10.20 -1.23 -4.20
CA LYS A 104 -11.60 -1.07 -3.72
C LYS A 104 -11.94 -1.93 -2.50
N ASP A 105 -11.17 -2.98 -2.23
CA ASP A 105 -11.32 -3.89 -1.07
C ASP A 105 -10.36 -3.56 0.09
N GLY A 106 -9.58 -2.46 -0.03
CA GLY A 106 -8.75 -1.92 1.04
C GLY A 106 -7.32 -2.48 1.11
N LEU A 107 -6.85 -3.17 0.07
CA LEU A 107 -5.45 -3.58 -0.03
C LEU A 107 -4.57 -2.37 -0.40
N ILE A 108 -3.48 -2.16 0.31
CA ILE A 108 -2.58 -1.03 0.08
C ILE A 108 -1.62 -1.35 -1.07
N VAL A 109 -1.75 -0.60 -2.17
CA VAL A 109 -0.84 -0.67 -3.31
C VAL A 109 0.38 0.20 -3.08
N ASP A 110 0.18 1.44 -2.62
CA ASP A 110 1.25 2.37 -2.23
C ASP A 110 0.99 2.98 -0.86
N GLY A 111 2.06 3.12 -0.08
CA GLY A 111 2.03 3.75 1.24
C GLY A 111 2.06 2.79 2.42
N ASN A 112 2.48 1.53 2.25
CA ASN A 112 2.59 0.55 3.33
C ASN A 112 3.33 1.09 4.56
N ARG A 113 4.46 1.79 4.35
CA ARG A 113 5.23 2.40 5.45
C ARG A 113 4.42 3.50 6.17
N ARG A 114 3.73 4.36 5.44
CA ARG A 114 2.88 5.43 5.99
C ARG A 114 1.70 4.84 6.79
N PHE A 115 1.08 3.79 6.27
CA PHE A 115 0.02 3.07 6.97
C PHE A 115 0.51 2.47 8.29
N MET A 116 1.67 1.79 8.30
CA MET A 116 2.30 1.28 9.51
C MET A 116 2.54 2.40 10.55
N LEU A 117 3.03 3.56 10.12
CA LEU A 117 3.29 4.68 11.01
C LEU A 117 2.00 5.29 11.59
N LEU A 118 0.94 5.36 10.79
CA LEU A 118 -0.38 5.81 11.27
C LEU A 118 -0.99 4.82 12.27
N LEU A 119 -0.85 3.50 12.04
CA LEU A 119 -1.26 2.48 13.03
C LEU A 119 -0.56 2.72 14.37
N LYS A 120 0.78 2.92 14.37
CA LYS A 120 1.53 3.21 15.60
C LYS A 120 1.10 4.51 16.27
N ILE A 121 0.86 5.57 15.51
CA ILE A 121 0.39 6.84 16.06
C ILE A 121 -0.96 6.65 16.75
N ASN A 122 -1.90 5.95 16.11
CA ASN A 122 -3.23 5.71 16.67
C ASN A 122 -3.21 4.78 17.89
N GLU A 123 -2.24 3.85 17.96
CA GLU A 123 -2.01 3.02 19.16
C GLU A 123 -1.43 3.82 20.34
N GLU A 124 -0.52 4.76 20.06
CA GLU A 124 0.13 5.60 21.09
C GLU A 124 -0.75 6.76 21.59
N SER A 125 -1.65 7.21 20.75
CA SER A 125 -2.54 8.34 21.03
C SER A 125 -4.00 7.93 20.98
N SER A 126 -4.89 8.68 21.62
CA SER A 126 -6.33 8.49 21.47
C SER A 126 -6.88 9.11 20.17
N GLU A 127 -6.00 9.52 19.25
CA GLU A 127 -6.36 10.08 17.96
C GLU A 127 -6.71 8.95 16.99
N ASN A 128 -7.68 9.18 16.12
CA ASN A 128 -8.02 8.28 15.02
C ASN A 128 -7.64 8.96 13.69
N ARG A 129 -6.34 8.97 13.37
CA ARG A 129 -5.84 9.56 12.12
C ARG A 129 -6.13 8.64 10.96
N PRO A 130 -6.79 9.12 9.90
CA PRO A 130 -7.08 8.34 8.71
C PRO A 130 -5.85 8.17 7.82
N PHE A 131 -5.93 7.19 6.92
CA PHE A 131 -5.00 7.05 5.80
C PHE A 131 -5.55 7.77 4.57
N ARG A 132 -4.81 8.73 4.04
CA ARG A 132 -5.18 9.48 2.85
C ARG A 132 -4.74 8.73 1.60
N ALA A 133 -5.70 8.32 0.73
CA ALA A 133 -5.40 7.53 -0.45
C ALA A 133 -6.41 7.70 -1.60
N ILE A 134 -5.93 7.40 -2.81
CA ILE A 134 -6.77 7.10 -3.99
C ILE A 134 -7.36 5.70 -3.78
N ILE A 135 -8.64 5.53 -4.11
CA ILE A 135 -9.32 4.24 -4.12
C ILE A 135 -9.50 3.78 -5.57
N LEU A 136 -8.79 2.74 -5.98
CA LEU A 136 -8.94 2.12 -7.30
C LEU A 136 -10.30 1.43 -7.42
N ASP A 137 -10.76 1.20 -8.66
CA ASP A 137 -11.99 0.46 -8.95
C ASP A 137 -11.77 -1.05 -9.08
N GLU A 138 -10.53 -1.49 -8.97
CA GLU A 138 -10.09 -2.88 -9.15
C GLU A 138 -9.56 -3.49 -7.86
N THR A 139 -9.52 -4.84 -7.84
CA THR A 139 -8.76 -5.64 -6.88
C THR A 139 -7.81 -6.57 -7.64
N TYR A 140 -6.86 -7.18 -6.92
CA TYR A 140 -6.00 -8.22 -7.51
C TYR A 140 -6.77 -9.47 -7.96
N ASP A 141 -7.96 -9.70 -7.38
CA ASP A 141 -8.74 -10.92 -7.58
C ASP A 141 -9.89 -10.73 -8.59
N ASP A 142 -10.08 -9.53 -9.17
CA ASP A 142 -11.14 -9.28 -10.15
C ASP A 142 -10.90 -10.08 -11.44
N ASP A 143 -9.72 -9.95 -12.02
CA ASP A 143 -9.29 -10.62 -13.25
C ASP A 143 -7.77 -10.41 -13.48
N PRO A 144 -7.14 -11.18 -14.41
CA PRO A 144 -5.71 -11.03 -14.71
C PRO A 144 -5.30 -9.63 -15.16
N THR A 145 -6.17 -8.90 -15.89
CA THR A 145 -5.90 -7.54 -16.36
C THR A 145 -5.85 -6.56 -15.19
N SER A 146 -6.76 -6.69 -14.22
CA SER A 146 -6.77 -5.90 -12.99
C SER A 146 -5.51 -6.15 -12.17
N LYS A 147 -5.13 -7.42 -12.01
CA LYS A 147 -3.89 -7.81 -11.34
C LYS A 147 -2.66 -7.17 -12.01
N PHE A 148 -2.58 -7.24 -13.33
CA PHE A 148 -1.52 -6.64 -14.13
C PHE A 148 -1.47 -5.11 -13.95
N ASN A 149 -2.60 -4.41 -14.09
CA ASN A 149 -2.69 -2.96 -13.96
C ASN A 149 -2.24 -2.48 -12.58
N ILE A 150 -2.66 -3.16 -11.52
CA ILE A 150 -2.30 -2.81 -10.13
C ILE A 150 -0.80 -3.05 -9.92
N LYS A 151 -0.25 -4.17 -10.40
CA LYS A 151 1.18 -4.46 -10.25
C LYS A 151 2.05 -3.48 -11.04
N LEU A 152 1.64 -3.13 -12.25
CA LEU A 152 2.34 -2.12 -13.06
C LEU A 152 2.33 -0.74 -12.36
N LEU A 153 1.18 -0.34 -11.81
CA LEU A 153 1.08 0.90 -11.04
C LEU A 153 2.01 0.90 -9.81
N GLU A 154 2.04 -0.22 -9.05
CA GLU A 154 2.94 -0.37 -7.90
C GLU A 154 4.40 -0.18 -8.29
N MET A 155 4.81 -0.79 -9.39
CA MET A 155 6.19 -0.65 -9.92
C MET A 155 6.48 0.77 -10.39
N ASP A 156 5.57 1.40 -11.12
CA ASP A 156 5.76 2.78 -11.61
C ASP A 156 5.91 3.79 -10.46
N ILE A 157 5.17 3.61 -9.38
CA ILE A 157 5.30 4.45 -8.18
C ILE A 157 6.65 4.20 -7.50
N GLN A 158 7.06 2.93 -7.34
CA GLN A 158 8.32 2.58 -6.69
C GLN A 158 9.53 3.09 -7.48
N ASP A 159 9.53 2.93 -8.80
CA ASP A 159 10.60 3.42 -9.67
C ASP A 159 10.66 4.95 -9.69
N GLY A 160 9.52 5.64 -9.60
CA GLY A 160 9.47 7.10 -9.48
C GLY A 160 10.05 7.62 -8.17
N GLU A 161 9.99 6.82 -7.08
CA GLU A 161 10.58 7.15 -5.79
C GLU A 161 12.10 6.83 -5.72
N ASP A 162 12.54 5.76 -6.37
CA ASP A 162 13.93 5.26 -6.30
C ASP A 162 14.88 5.94 -7.32
N THR A 163 14.38 6.83 -8.19
CA THR A 163 15.10 7.62 -9.19
C THR A 163 16.33 6.99 -9.86
N LYS A 164 16.30 6.92 -11.23
CA LYS A 164 17.45 6.93 -12.14
C LYS A 164 18.15 5.63 -12.50
N GLU A 165 17.53 4.49 -12.40
CA GLU A 165 17.91 3.42 -13.33
C GLU A 165 16.79 3.29 -14.37
N ASP A 166 17.16 3.53 -15.63
CA ASP A 166 16.29 3.37 -16.81
C ASP A 166 15.91 1.89 -16.99
N TYR A 167 15.00 1.39 -16.17
CA TYR A 167 14.31 0.16 -16.51
C TYR A 167 13.48 0.41 -17.75
N SER A 168 13.81 -0.30 -18.83
CA SER A 168 13.03 -0.19 -20.06
C SER A 168 11.58 -0.61 -19.78
N ALA A 169 10.64 -0.05 -20.54
CA ALA A 169 9.22 -0.48 -20.44
C ALA A 169 9.07 -2.00 -20.63
N ILE A 170 10.01 -2.64 -21.36
CA ILE A 170 10.08 -4.08 -21.59
C ILE A 170 10.45 -4.84 -20.31
N ASP A 171 11.43 -4.35 -19.53
CA ASP A 171 11.84 -4.99 -18.28
C ASP A 171 10.70 -4.97 -17.25
N LYS A 172 9.98 -3.83 -17.14
CA LYS A 172 8.78 -3.72 -16.31
C LYS A 172 7.71 -4.71 -16.75
N TYR A 173 7.46 -4.80 -18.06
CA TYR A 173 6.48 -5.71 -18.63
C TYR A 173 6.81 -7.19 -18.33
N ILE A 174 8.06 -7.61 -18.49
CA ILE A 174 8.54 -8.95 -18.19
C ILE A 174 8.37 -9.28 -16.70
N ARG A 175 8.74 -8.34 -15.79
CA ARG A 175 8.57 -8.55 -14.36
C ARG A 175 7.11 -8.73 -13.96
N VAL A 176 6.20 -7.95 -14.55
CA VAL A 176 4.77 -8.06 -14.29
C VAL A 176 4.20 -9.37 -14.80
N ILE A 177 4.57 -9.83 -16.00
CA ILE A 177 4.13 -11.13 -16.55
C ILE A 177 4.57 -12.26 -15.61
N ASN A 178 5.84 -12.31 -15.22
CA ASN A 178 6.36 -13.35 -14.31
C ASN A 178 5.71 -13.34 -12.91
N PHE A 179 5.02 -12.26 -12.56
CA PHE A 179 4.27 -12.16 -11.30
C PHE A 179 2.82 -12.63 -11.44
N VAL A 180 2.23 -12.48 -12.65
CA VAL A 180 0.81 -12.79 -12.91
C VAL A 180 0.59 -14.28 -13.23
N ASP A 181 1.61 -14.97 -13.79
CA ASP A 181 1.62 -16.42 -14.03
C ASP A 181 1.91 -17.18 -12.72
#